data_6cddd9888c112931264d8088331fb58e
#
_entry.id   6cddd9888c112931264d8088331fb58e
#
_cell.length_a   1.000
_cell.length_b   1.000
_cell.length_c   1.000
_cell.angle_alpha   90.00
_cell.angle_beta   90.00
_cell.angle_gamma   90.00
#
_symmetry.space_group_name_H-M   'P 1'
#
loop_
_entity.id
_entity.type
_entity.pdbx_description
1 polymer ?
#
loop_
_entity_poly.entity_id
_entity_poly.type
_entity_poly.pdbx_seq_one_letter_code
_entity_poly.pdbx_strand_id
1 'polypeptide(L)'
;INGNIISAVKVSPYTSHLVYFGTDNVSAAGCRLVKVANANAAITETNISAGLPTAATVSCINTGTNDNNLIVCFSNYGIQQIWISTNGGTSWTNIDGDLPDMPVRWCMFAPGDNTKAIIATEAGVYLTQLINGGSTAWIPSPTFPTVRTDMLQYRSSDGIVAAATHGRGLWTQPILSL
;
A
#
# COMPACT_ATOMS: atom_id res chain seq x y z
N ILE A 1 -17.21 10.26 -1.51
CA ILE A 1 -16.10 10.58 -0.55
C ILE A 1 -16.54 11.71 0.42
N ASN A 2 -17.84 11.78 0.72
CA ASN A 2 -18.41 12.89 1.52
C ASN A 2 -17.78 13.04 2.91
N GLY A 3 -17.10 14.17 3.12
CA GLY A 3 -16.64 14.60 4.45
C GLY A 3 -15.33 13.97 4.95
N ASN A 4 -14.72 13.04 4.21
CA ASN A 4 -13.43 12.45 4.58
C ASN A 4 -12.28 13.19 3.92
N ILE A 5 -11.14 13.28 4.62
CA ILE A 5 -9.89 13.79 4.05
C ILE A 5 -9.26 12.65 3.24
N ILE A 6 -8.89 12.94 1.99
CA ILE A 6 -8.17 11.98 1.15
C ILE A 6 -6.71 11.91 1.62
N SER A 7 -6.27 10.71 1.99
CA SER A 7 -4.93 10.45 2.48
C SER A 7 -4.06 9.69 1.48
N ALA A 8 -4.66 8.96 0.54
CA ALA A 8 -3.95 8.22 -0.50
C ALA A 8 -4.70 8.26 -1.83
N VAL A 9 -3.96 8.32 -2.93
CA VAL A 9 -4.51 8.28 -4.29
C VAL A 9 -3.65 7.37 -5.15
N LYS A 10 -4.30 6.51 -5.94
CA LYS A 10 -3.64 5.70 -6.96
C LYS A 10 -4.43 5.75 -8.27
N VAL A 11 -3.79 6.16 -9.33
CA VAL A 11 -4.33 6.02 -10.69
C VAL A 11 -3.96 4.63 -11.21
N SER A 12 -4.92 3.94 -11.81
CA SER A 12 -4.67 2.64 -12.44
C SER A 12 -3.72 2.82 -13.64
N PRO A 13 -2.65 2.02 -13.74
CA PRO A 13 -1.83 1.97 -14.96
C PRO A 13 -2.43 1.08 -16.06
N TYR A 14 -3.53 0.37 -15.78
CA TYR A 14 -4.12 -0.63 -16.67
C TYR A 14 -5.44 -0.18 -17.27
N THR A 15 -6.32 0.41 -16.46
CA THR A 15 -7.64 0.86 -16.90
C THR A 15 -7.69 2.38 -16.93
N SER A 16 -7.96 2.93 -18.10
CA SER A 16 -8.10 4.39 -18.29
C SER A 16 -9.20 4.95 -17.39
N HIS A 17 -8.94 6.11 -16.79
CA HIS A 17 -9.89 6.84 -15.94
C HIS A 17 -10.39 6.05 -14.71
N LEU A 18 -9.59 5.07 -14.24
CA LEU A 18 -9.80 4.36 -13.00
C LEU A 18 -8.85 4.91 -11.93
N VAL A 19 -9.42 5.35 -10.80
CA VAL A 19 -8.68 5.93 -9.68
C VAL A 19 -9.14 5.30 -8.38
N TYR A 20 -8.21 5.05 -7.48
CA TYR A 20 -8.47 4.58 -6.12
C TYR A 20 -8.16 5.69 -5.14
N PHE A 21 -9.03 5.89 -4.14
CA PHE A 21 -8.87 6.87 -3.08
C PHE A 21 -8.94 6.19 -1.72
N GLY A 22 -7.92 6.41 -0.91
CA GLY A 22 -7.92 6.09 0.50
C GLY A 22 -8.20 7.33 1.33
N THR A 23 -8.90 7.18 2.45
CA THR A 23 -9.22 8.28 3.36
C THR A 23 -8.64 8.05 4.75
N ASP A 24 -8.58 9.11 5.53
CA ASP A 24 -8.32 9.04 6.96
C ASP A 24 -9.61 8.65 7.75
N ASN A 25 -9.47 8.55 9.07
CA ASN A 25 -10.54 8.17 9.99
C ASN A 25 -11.13 9.35 10.78
N VAL A 26 -10.90 10.60 10.36
CA VAL A 26 -11.38 11.78 11.12
C VAL A 26 -12.89 11.96 11.06
N SER A 27 -13.57 11.31 10.11
CA SER A 27 -15.03 11.37 10.02
C SER A 27 -15.69 10.23 10.80
N ALA A 28 -16.94 10.47 11.25
CA ALA A 28 -17.76 9.45 11.91
C ALA A 28 -18.02 8.20 11.04
N ALA A 29 -17.80 8.30 9.72
CA ALA A 29 -17.94 7.19 8.78
C ALA A 29 -16.73 6.24 8.79
N GLY A 30 -15.65 6.57 9.52
CA GLY A 30 -14.39 5.84 9.51
C GLY A 30 -13.62 5.99 8.20
N CYS A 31 -12.47 5.31 8.10
CA CYS A 31 -11.70 5.33 6.87
C CYS A 31 -12.40 4.55 5.75
N ARG A 32 -12.18 4.98 4.54
CA ARG A 32 -12.73 4.36 3.34
C ARG A 32 -11.69 4.15 2.28
N LEU A 33 -11.87 3.09 1.52
CA LEU A 33 -11.20 2.83 0.26
C LEU A 33 -12.25 2.83 -0.84
N VAL A 34 -12.11 3.75 -1.80
CA VAL A 34 -13.09 3.98 -2.85
C VAL A 34 -12.43 3.80 -4.21
N LYS A 35 -13.08 3.01 -5.06
CA LYS A 35 -12.75 2.85 -6.47
C LYS A 35 -13.65 3.77 -7.28
N VAL A 36 -13.06 4.63 -8.10
CA VAL A 36 -13.77 5.57 -8.98
C VAL A 36 -13.46 5.22 -10.43
N ALA A 37 -14.47 4.76 -11.14
CA ALA A 37 -14.40 4.54 -12.59
C ALA A 37 -14.94 5.76 -13.34
N ASN A 38 -14.51 5.91 -14.59
CA ASN A 38 -14.90 7.01 -15.48
C ASN A 38 -14.59 8.40 -14.88
N ALA A 39 -13.42 8.54 -14.27
CA ALA A 39 -13.03 9.76 -13.56
C ALA A 39 -12.97 11.02 -14.45
N ASN A 40 -13.09 10.88 -15.78
CA ASN A 40 -13.12 11.98 -16.77
C ASN A 40 -14.53 12.38 -17.22
N ALA A 41 -15.57 11.69 -16.76
CA ALA A 41 -16.95 11.88 -17.24
C ALA A 41 -17.98 11.64 -16.13
N ALA A 42 -19.01 10.84 -16.40
CA ALA A 42 -19.96 10.41 -15.38
C ALA A 42 -19.31 9.39 -14.44
N ILE A 43 -18.79 9.86 -13.31
CA ILE A 43 -18.07 9.04 -12.35
C ILE A 43 -18.96 7.95 -11.72
N THR A 44 -18.39 6.77 -11.51
CA THR A 44 -19.01 5.70 -10.73
C THR A 44 -18.13 5.41 -9.52
N GLU A 45 -18.66 5.68 -8.32
CA GLU A 45 -17.97 5.39 -7.05
C GLU A 45 -18.40 4.02 -6.52
N THR A 46 -17.43 3.23 -6.13
CA THR A 46 -17.65 1.94 -5.44
C THR A 46 -16.83 1.92 -4.15
N ASN A 47 -17.50 1.76 -3.02
CA ASN A 47 -16.81 1.51 -1.75
C ASN A 47 -16.29 0.06 -1.74
N ILE A 48 -14.99 -0.09 -1.60
CA ILE A 48 -14.27 -1.37 -1.57
C ILE A 48 -13.61 -1.63 -0.21
N SER A 49 -14.11 -1.00 0.87
CA SER A 49 -13.53 -1.09 2.22
C SER A 49 -14.02 -2.29 3.03
N ALA A 50 -14.91 -3.13 2.50
CA ALA A 50 -15.51 -4.23 3.27
C ALA A 50 -14.43 -5.16 3.84
N GLY A 51 -14.40 -5.32 5.16
CA GLY A 51 -13.42 -6.14 5.87
C GLY A 51 -12.10 -5.44 6.23
N LEU A 52 -11.89 -4.21 5.79
CA LEU A 52 -10.73 -3.41 6.19
C LEU A 52 -10.94 -2.69 7.53
N PRO A 53 -9.87 -2.31 8.25
CA PRO A 53 -9.97 -1.49 9.46
C PRO A 53 -10.69 -0.17 9.19
N THR A 54 -11.63 0.21 10.06
CA THR A 54 -12.41 1.46 9.93
C THR A 54 -11.83 2.60 10.76
N ALA A 55 -11.18 2.29 11.89
CA ALA A 55 -10.55 3.28 12.77
C ALA A 55 -9.07 3.48 12.40
N ALA A 56 -8.81 3.74 11.12
CA ALA A 56 -7.45 3.77 10.58
C ALA A 56 -7.31 4.84 9.49
N THR A 57 -6.08 5.16 9.11
CA THR A 57 -5.77 6.05 7.99
C THR A 57 -5.09 5.25 6.89
N VAL A 58 -5.69 5.22 5.70
CA VAL A 58 -5.04 4.63 4.52
C VAL A 58 -3.83 5.47 4.17
N SER A 59 -2.63 4.90 4.28
CA SER A 59 -1.37 5.59 3.97
C SER A 59 -0.92 5.40 2.53
N CYS A 60 -1.18 4.24 1.96
CA CYS A 60 -0.86 3.95 0.56
C CYS A 60 -1.83 2.91 0.00
N ILE A 61 -2.09 3.02 -1.29
CA ILE A 61 -2.75 2.02 -2.12
C ILE A 61 -1.95 1.84 -3.39
N ASN A 62 -1.77 0.60 -3.82
CA ASN A 62 -1.07 0.29 -5.06
C ASN A 62 -1.70 -0.88 -5.80
N THR A 63 -1.41 -0.98 -7.10
CA THR A 63 -1.84 -2.08 -7.96
C THR A 63 -0.69 -3.05 -8.19
N GLY A 64 -1.00 -4.32 -8.35
CA GLY A 64 -0.05 -5.34 -8.78
C GLY A 64 0.07 -5.41 -10.32
N THR A 65 0.05 -6.60 -10.89
CA THR A 65 0.16 -6.82 -12.35
C THR A 65 -1.12 -6.49 -13.13
N ASN A 66 -2.22 -6.20 -12.44
CA ASN A 66 -3.49 -5.74 -13.01
C ASN A 66 -4.36 -5.13 -11.89
N ASP A 67 -5.53 -4.58 -12.24
CA ASP A 67 -6.46 -3.93 -11.30
C ASP A 67 -7.21 -4.89 -10.36
N ASN A 68 -7.11 -6.20 -10.53
CA ASN A 68 -7.64 -7.15 -9.55
C ASN A 68 -6.69 -7.32 -8.36
N ASN A 69 -5.40 -7.10 -8.56
CA ASN A 69 -4.39 -7.23 -7.52
C ASN A 69 -4.13 -5.85 -6.90
N LEU A 70 -4.61 -5.66 -5.69
CA LEU A 70 -4.45 -4.43 -4.92
C LEU A 70 -3.71 -4.73 -3.62
N ILE A 71 -2.87 -3.80 -3.18
CA ILE A 71 -2.26 -3.78 -1.86
C ILE A 71 -2.57 -2.44 -1.22
N VAL A 72 -2.98 -2.46 0.05
CA VAL A 72 -3.29 -1.27 0.84
C VAL A 72 -2.61 -1.36 2.19
N CYS A 73 -2.14 -0.23 2.70
CA CYS A 73 -1.59 -0.17 4.05
C CYS A 73 -2.13 1.01 4.85
N PHE A 74 -1.96 0.90 6.18
CA PHE A 74 -2.47 1.83 7.17
C PHE A 74 -1.36 2.34 8.08
N SER A 75 -1.43 3.62 8.47
CA SER A 75 -0.40 4.27 9.28
C SER A 75 -0.76 4.38 10.76
N ASN A 76 -1.49 3.43 11.30
CA ASN A 76 -1.92 3.38 12.69
C ASN A 76 -1.23 2.25 13.46
N TYR A 77 -1.08 2.40 14.78
CA TYR A 77 -0.73 1.33 15.70
C TYR A 77 -1.99 0.58 16.16
N GLY A 78 -1.83 -0.65 16.63
CA GLY A 78 -2.88 -1.44 17.25
C GLY A 78 -3.94 -1.98 16.27
N ILE A 79 -3.62 -2.04 15.00
CA ILE A 79 -4.49 -2.59 13.94
C ILE A 79 -3.69 -3.51 13.02
N GLN A 80 -4.37 -4.22 12.15
CA GLN A 80 -3.73 -4.92 11.03
C GLN A 80 -3.43 -3.92 9.92
N GLN A 81 -2.15 -3.77 9.56
CA GLN A 81 -1.64 -2.66 8.75
C GLN A 81 -1.62 -2.93 7.26
N ILE A 82 -1.54 -4.21 6.81
CA ILE A 82 -1.33 -4.51 5.39
C ILE A 82 -2.34 -5.53 4.91
N TRP A 83 -2.99 -5.21 3.79
CA TRP A 83 -4.01 -6.04 3.18
C TRP A 83 -3.84 -6.13 1.69
N ILE A 84 -4.16 -7.29 1.12
CA ILE A 84 -4.21 -7.50 -0.33
C ILE A 84 -5.60 -7.92 -0.77
N SER A 85 -5.91 -7.60 -2.02
CA SER A 85 -7.06 -8.15 -2.75
C SER A 85 -6.56 -8.75 -4.05
N THR A 86 -7.17 -9.86 -4.47
CA THR A 86 -6.95 -10.49 -5.77
C THR A 86 -8.17 -10.40 -6.68
N ASN A 87 -9.19 -9.66 -6.26
CA ASN A 87 -10.49 -9.53 -6.94
C ASN A 87 -10.99 -8.08 -7.03
N GLY A 88 -10.06 -7.12 -7.15
CA GLY A 88 -10.37 -5.71 -7.36
C GLY A 88 -11.00 -5.00 -6.17
N GLY A 89 -10.74 -5.50 -4.94
CA GLY A 89 -11.26 -4.93 -3.70
C GLY A 89 -12.60 -5.51 -3.25
N THR A 90 -13.09 -6.58 -3.88
CA THR A 90 -14.32 -7.25 -3.45
C THR A 90 -14.13 -7.96 -2.10
N SER A 91 -12.95 -8.51 -1.86
CA SER A 91 -12.53 -9.05 -0.57
C SER A 91 -11.06 -8.79 -0.32
N TRP A 92 -10.66 -8.83 0.96
CA TRP A 92 -9.32 -8.50 1.43
C TRP A 92 -8.77 -9.60 2.32
N THR A 93 -7.47 -9.84 2.19
CA THR A 93 -6.73 -10.77 3.05
C THR A 93 -5.65 -9.99 3.77
N ASN A 94 -5.60 -10.11 5.10
CA ASN A 94 -4.52 -9.55 5.90
C ASN A 94 -3.22 -10.29 5.64
N ILE A 95 -2.11 -9.55 5.55
CA ILE A 95 -0.77 -10.09 5.32
C ILE A 95 0.27 -9.54 6.29
N ASP A 96 -0.14 -9.05 7.46
CA ASP A 96 0.79 -8.55 8.49
C ASP A 96 1.77 -9.62 8.95
N GLY A 97 1.31 -10.87 9.07
CA GLY A 97 2.16 -11.99 9.45
C GLY A 97 2.93 -11.73 10.75
N ASP A 98 4.26 -11.75 10.66
CA ASP A 98 5.19 -11.49 11.77
C ASP A 98 5.69 -10.03 11.83
N LEU A 99 5.10 -9.12 11.04
CA LEU A 99 5.46 -7.70 11.11
C LEU A 99 5.16 -7.14 12.50
N PRO A 100 6.10 -6.47 13.17
CA PRO A 100 5.83 -5.77 14.42
C PRO A 100 4.72 -4.73 14.27
N ASP A 101 3.94 -4.49 15.32
CA ASP A 101 2.91 -3.43 15.33
C ASP A 101 3.58 -2.05 15.17
N MET A 102 3.49 -1.52 13.95
CA MET A 102 4.03 -0.22 13.59
C MET A 102 3.35 0.35 12.35
N PRO A 103 3.25 1.68 12.21
CA PRO A 103 2.72 2.32 11.02
C PRO A 103 3.44 1.87 9.74
N VAL A 104 2.66 1.44 8.76
CA VAL A 104 3.15 1.21 7.40
C VAL A 104 2.80 2.42 6.56
N ARG A 105 3.80 3.07 5.97
CA ARG A 105 3.69 4.35 5.25
C ARG A 105 3.47 4.17 3.77
N TRP A 106 4.08 3.13 3.19
CA TRP A 106 3.99 2.82 1.78
C TRP A 106 4.01 1.32 1.55
N CYS A 107 3.32 0.87 0.52
CA CYS A 107 3.31 -0.53 0.12
C CYS A 107 3.31 -0.66 -1.41
N MET A 108 3.97 -1.70 -1.91
CA MET A 108 3.95 -2.07 -3.32
C MET A 108 4.24 -3.57 -3.48
N PHE A 109 3.64 -4.19 -4.49
CA PHE A 109 4.09 -5.50 -4.93
C PHE A 109 5.48 -5.42 -5.57
N ALA A 110 6.21 -6.51 -5.57
CA ALA A 110 7.39 -6.60 -6.41
C ALA A 110 6.99 -6.48 -7.89
N PRO A 111 7.77 -5.76 -8.71
CA PRO A 111 7.44 -5.58 -10.12
C PRO A 111 7.28 -6.91 -10.85
N GLY A 112 6.10 -7.11 -11.44
CA GLY A 112 5.77 -8.34 -12.17
C GLY A 112 5.43 -9.56 -11.31
N ASP A 113 5.46 -9.45 -9.97
CA ASP A 113 5.21 -10.59 -9.07
C ASP A 113 4.33 -10.18 -7.88
N ASN A 114 3.06 -10.57 -7.93
CA ASN A 114 2.09 -10.28 -6.86
C ASN A 114 2.23 -11.20 -5.63
N THR A 115 3.16 -12.13 -5.64
CA THR A 115 3.43 -12.99 -4.47
C THR A 115 4.46 -12.40 -3.53
N LYS A 116 5.08 -11.28 -3.91
CA LYS A 116 6.12 -10.57 -3.14
C LYS A 116 5.72 -9.12 -2.95
N ALA A 117 6.18 -8.54 -1.85
CA ALA A 117 5.90 -7.13 -1.56
C ALA A 117 7.07 -6.45 -0.84
N ILE A 118 7.08 -5.12 -0.95
CA ILE A 118 8.03 -4.22 -0.29
C ILE A 118 7.21 -3.15 0.41
N ILE A 119 7.55 -2.84 1.65
CA ILE A 119 6.86 -1.81 2.45
C ILE A 119 7.84 -0.84 3.08
N ALA A 120 7.38 0.39 3.27
CA ALA A 120 8.06 1.41 4.05
C ALA A 120 7.34 1.60 5.39
N THR A 121 8.10 1.63 6.48
CA THR A 121 7.58 1.64 7.85
C THR A 121 8.25 2.71 8.71
N GLU A 122 7.83 2.83 9.97
CA GLU A 122 8.52 3.65 10.97
C GLU A 122 9.95 3.15 11.27
N ALA A 123 10.26 1.87 11.00
CA ALA A 123 11.56 1.25 11.30
C ALA A 123 12.37 0.92 10.03
N GLY A 124 12.04 1.52 8.89
CA GLY A 124 12.73 1.30 7.62
C GLY A 124 11.92 0.55 6.59
N VAL A 125 12.62 -0.11 5.68
CA VAL A 125 12.03 -0.87 4.58
C VAL A 125 12.01 -2.36 4.94
N TYR A 126 10.86 -3.01 4.74
CA TYR A 126 10.70 -4.45 4.89
C TYR A 126 10.27 -5.06 3.57
N LEU A 127 10.58 -6.33 3.39
CA LEU A 127 10.21 -7.09 2.19
C LEU A 127 9.74 -8.49 2.56
N THR A 128 8.88 -9.05 1.73
CA THR A 128 8.50 -10.46 1.79
C THR A 128 8.76 -11.14 0.46
N GLN A 129 9.32 -12.34 0.51
CA GLN A 129 9.57 -13.18 -0.68
C GLN A 129 8.36 -14.08 -1.00
N LEU A 130 7.40 -14.19 -0.07
CA LEU A 130 6.17 -14.94 -0.26
C LEU A 130 5.05 -14.38 0.60
N ILE A 131 4.05 -13.81 -0.04
CA ILE A 131 2.79 -13.44 0.62
C ILE A 131 2.01 -14.73 0.93
N ASN A 132 1.72 -14.98 2.22
CA ASN A 132 1.05 -16.17 2.72
C ASN A 132 -0.01 -15.83 3.79
N GLY A 133 -0.87 -14.84 3.51
CA GLY A 133 -1.89 -14.38 4.46
C GLY A 133 -1.29 -14.02 5.82
N GLY A 134 -1.93 -14.44 6.91
CA GLY A 134 -1.44 -14.22 8.27
C GLY A 134 -0.14 -14.94 8.65
N SER A 135 0.42 -15.76 7.75
CA SER A 135 1.74 -16.41 7.92
C SER A 135 2.82 -15.79 7.03
N THR A 136 2.59 -14.58 6.52
CA THR A 136 3.59 -13.84 5.74
C THR A 136 4.78 -13.49 6.64
N ALA A 137 6.00 -13.76 6.15
CA ALA A 137 7.24 -13.39 6.86
C ALA A 137 7.80 -12.09 6.27
N TRP A 138 8.03 -11.11 7.11
CA TRP A 138 8.58 -9.80 6.76
C TRP A 138 10.01 -9.67 7.24
N ILE A 139 10.93 -9.40 6.32
CA ILE A 139 12.37 -9.29 6.59
C ILE A 139 12.77 -7.83 6.43
N PRO A 140 13.44 -7.20 7.42
CA PRO A 140 13.98 -5.87 7.26
C PRO A 140 15.03 -5.88 6.15
N SER A 141 14.98 -4.87 5.28
CA SER A 141 15.95 -4.75 4.20
C SER A 141 17.36 -4.51 4.76
N PRO A 142 18.36 -5.30 4.35
CA PRO A 142 19.74 -5.11 4.83
C PRO A 142 20.43 -3.90 4.16
N THR A 143 19.84 -3.33 3.13
CA THR A 143 20.47 -2.30 2.27
C THR A 143 19.92 -0.90 2.48
N PHE A 144 18.68 -0.78 2.96
CA PHE A 144 18.10 0.52 3.36
C PHE A 144 18.35 0.82 4.84
N PRO A 145 18.45 2.10 5.23
CA PRO A 145 18.67 2.45 6.63
C PRO A 145 17.45 2.12 7.50
N THR A 146 17.71 1.73 8.74
CA THR A 146 16.68 1.48 9.78
C THR A 146 16.19 2.81 10.33
N VAL A 147 15.43 3.55 9.53
CA VAL A 147 14.80 4.83 9.89
C VAL A 147 13.44 4.92 9.24
N ARG A 148 12.54 5.71 9.82
CA ARG A 148 11.24 5.97 9.21
C ARG A 148 11.40 6.28 7.72
N THR A 149 10.69 5.54 6.92
CA THR A 149 10.64 5.69 5.46
C THR A 149 9.20 5.99 5.07
N ASP A 150 8.99 7.11 4.37
CA ASP A 150 7.65 7.62 4.06
C ASP A 150 7.14 7.19 2.69
N MET A 151 8.02 6.93 1.72
CA MET A 151 7.63 6.57 0.36
C MET A 151 8.66 5.67 -0.30
N LEU A 152 8.16 4.76 -1.15
CA LEU A 152 8.96 3.97 -2.08
C LEU A 152 8.52 4.27 -3.52
N GLN A 153 9.46 4.40 -4.43
CA GLN A 153 9.19 4.57 -5.85
C GLN A 153 10.07 3.64 -6.66
N TYR A 154 9.45 2.82 -7.48
CA TYR A 154 10.16 1.94 -8.43
C TYR A 154 10.31 2.61 -9.78
N ARG A 155 11.50 2.54 -10.35
CA ARG A 155 11.81 2.97 -11.70
C ARG A 155 12.11 1.76 -12.57
N SER A 156 11.23 1.50 -13.55
CA SER A 156 11.30 0.28 -14.38
C SER A 156 12.45 0.28 -15.40
N SER A 157 12.97 1.46 -15.76
CA SER A 157 14.02 1.58 -16.77
C SER A 157 15.37 0.97 -16.35
N ASP A 158 15.63 0.88 -15.04
CA ASP A 158 16.90 0.37 -14.49
C ASP A 158 16.72 -0.53 -13.26
N GLY A 159 15.46 -0.81 -12.88
CA GLY A 159 15.16 -1.68 -11.75
C GLY A 159 15.48 -1.08 -10.38
N ILE A 160 15.58 0.24 -10.27
CA ILE A 160 15.93 0.93 -9.02
C ILE A 160 14.67 1.20 -8.18
N VAL A 161 14.75 0.92 -6.89
CA VAL A 161 13.81 1.40 -5.87
C VAL A 161 14.44 2.57 -5.13
N ALA A 162 13.74 3.69 -5.08
CA ALA A 162 14.08 4.85 -4.28
C ALA A 162 13.23 4.87 -3.00
N ALA A 163 13.85 5.13 -1.85
CA ALA A 163 13.22 5.25 -0.54
C ALA A 163 13.43 6.66 0.01
N ALA A 164 12.32 7.37 0.25
CA ALA A 164 12.32 8.68 0.88
C ALA A 164 12.24 8.51 2.40
N THR A 165 13.33 8.85 3.10
CA THR A 165 13.45 8.65 4.54
C THR A 165 13.23 9.94 5.32
N HIS A 166 12.72 9.83 6.53
CA HIS A 166 12.58 10.96 7.44
C HIS A 166 13.93 11.29 8.10
N GLY A 167 14.54 12.38 7.66
CA GLY A 167 15.77 12.92 8.24
C GLY A 167 17.09 12.34 7.73
N ARG A 168 17.06 11.33 6.81
CA ARG A 168 18.28 10.76 6.21
C ARG A 168 18.34 10.84 4.69
N GLY A 169 17.47 11.66 4.09
CA GLY A 169 17.44 11.93 2.66
C GLY A 169 16.86 10.78 1.82
N LEU A 170 17.29 10.70 0.57
CA LEU A 170 16.83 9.74 -0.43
C LEU A 170 17.89 8.64 -0.61
N TRP A 171 17.44 7.38 -0.52
CA TRP A 171 18.26 6.20 -0.73
C TRP A 171 17.77 5.44 -1.96
N THR A 172 18.68 4.80 -2.67
CA THR A 172 18.37 4.02 -3.86
C THR A 172 19.05 2.67 -3.84
N GLN A 173 18.34 1.61 -4.23
CA GLN A 173 18.86 0.26 -4.34
C GLN A 173 18.26 -0.46 -5.55
N PRO A 174 19.01 -1.33 -6.25
CA PRO A 174 18.43 -2.24 -7.22
C PRO A 174 17.41 -3.17 -6.54
N ILE A 175 16.28 -3.43 -7.20
CA ILE A 175 15.24 -4.31 -6.64
C ILE A 175 15.73 -5.75 -6.40
N LEU A 176 16.72 -6.19 -7.18
CA LEU A 176 17.34 -7.53 -7.02
C LEU A 176 18.21 -7.64 -5.75
N SER A 177 18.48 -6.53 -5.07
CA SER A 177 19.26 -6.46 -3.83
C SER A 177 18.38 -6.39 -2.58
N LEU A 178 17.07 -6.43 -2.75
CA LEU A 178 16.07 -6.32 -1.69
C LEU A 178 15.61 -7.70 -1.21
#